data_b86430be27c1254006d2e25a4836d39e
#
_entry.id   b86430be27c1254006d2e25a4836d39e
#
_cell.length_a   1.000
_cell.length_b   1.000
_cell.length_c   1.000
_cell.angle_alpha   90.00
_cell.angle_beta   90.00
_cell.angle_gamma   90.00
#
_symmetry.space_group_name_H-M   'P 1'
#
loop_
_entity.id
_entity.type
_entity.pdbx_description
1 polymer ?
#
loop_
_entity_poly.entity_id
_entity_poly.type
_entity_poly.pdbx_seq_one_letter_code
_entity_poly.pdbx_strand_id
1 'polypeptide(L)'
;MNACTHSCDPSPNMEEVWKRSLIRVTDEFTLPPVVLRVDDAIIGTLGNFSVSTGKAKAKKTFNVCALVAAALINGQVLEYRASFPETKRNILYFDTEQSPYHCQLVMQRILHLAGLPLDREPQHLHFSHLRAIAEPEIRRAIIRYAIYHTPDVGLVIIDGIRDLMHDINSSTE
;
A
#
# COMPACT_ATOMS: atom_id res chain seq x y z
N MET A 1 5.46 -21.58 42.55
CA MET A 1 6.61 -21.42 41.65
C MET A 1 6.25 -22.08 40.32
N ASN A 2 5.71 -21.32 39.39
CA ASN A 2 5.38 -21.84 38.05
C ASN A 2 6.43 -21.31 37.08
N ALA A 3 7.27 -22.23 36.61
CA ALA A 3 8.27 -21.93 35.58
C ALA A 3 7.56 -21.75 34.24
N CYS A 4 7.63 -20.54 33.68
CA CYS A 4 7.29 -20.26 32.27
C CYS A 4 8.34 -20.92 31.38
N THR A 5 7.98 -22.04 30.78
CA THR A 5 8.74 -22.64 29.69
C THR A 5 8.45 -21.83 28.40
N HIS A 6 9.36 -20.91 28.08
CA HIS A 6 9.41 -20.35 26.75
C HIS A 6 9.83 -21.46 25.78
N SER A 7 8.88 -21.98 25.00
CA SER A 7 9.20 -22.78 23.84
C SER A 7 9.88 -21.87 22.81
N CYS A 8 11.20 -21.98 22.68
CA CYS A 8 11.91 -21.44 21.54
C CYS A 8 11.43 -22.20 20.30
N ASP A 9 10.65 -21.53 19.43
CA ASP A 9 10.40 -22.05 18.09
C ASP A 9 11.76 -22.29 17.41
N PRO A 10 12.01 -23.48 16.86
CA PRO A 10 13.26 -23.76 16.19
C PRO A 10 13.45 -22.77 15.03
N SER A 11 14.61 -22.14 14.98
CA SER A 11 14.96 -21.27 13.85
C SER A 11 14.75 -22.04 12.54
N PRO A 12 14.15 -21.40 11.51
CA PRO A 12 13.82 -22.08 10.27
C PRO A 12 15.08 -22.70 9.65
N ASN A 13 14.98 -23.94 9.21
CA ASN A 13 16.05 -24.60 8.47
C ASN A 13 16.31 -23.84 7.16
N MET A 14 17.40 -23.10 7.09
CA MET A 14 17.74 -22.23 5.96
C MET A 14 17.88 -22.99 4.65
N GLU A 15 18.30 -24.24 4.68
CA GLU A 15 18.38 -25.08 3.49
C GLU A 15 16.98 -25.40 2.93
N GLU A 16 16.01 -25.70 3.80
CA GLU A 16 14.63 -25.93 3.37
C GLU A 16 13.98 -24.64 2.84
N VAL A 17 14.21 -23.51 3.51
CA VAL A 17 13.72 -22.21 3.05
C VAL A 17 14.28 -21.88 1.67
N TRP A 18 15.58 -22.06 1.46
CA TRP A 18 16.23 -21.86 0.18
C TRP A 18 15.66 -22.80 -0.90
N LYS A 19 15.57 -24.11 -0.63
CA LYS A 19 15.00 -25.09 -1.58
C LYS A 19 13.58 -24.74 -2.01
N ARG A 20 12.73 -24.22 -1.10
CA ARG A 20 11.36 -23.78 -1.39
C ARG A 20 11.30 -22.47 -2.19
N SER A 21 12.36 -21.65 -2.15
CA SER A 21 12.42 -20.39 -2.89
C SER A 21 12.89 -20.56 -4.34
N LEU A 22 13.39 -21.73 -4.73
CA LEU A 22 13.86 -22.00 -6.08
C LEU A 22 12.68 -22.10 -7.05
N ILE A 23 12.78 -21.37 -8.15
CA ILE A 23 11.84 -21.47 -9.28
C ILE A 23 12.50 -22.25 -10.41
N ARG A 24 11.79 -23.21 -10.97
CA ARG A 24 12.26 -24.05 -12.08
C ARG A 24 11.58 -23.61 -13.36
N VAL A 25 12.25 -23.78 -14.50
CA VAL A 25 11.69 -23.49 -15.83
C VAL A 25 10.41 -24.28 -16.12
N THR A 26 10.26 -25.45 -15.48
CA THR A 26 9.12 -26.34 -15.64
C THR A 26 7.96 -26.05 -14.67
N ASP A 27 8.12 -25.08 -13.77
CA ASP A 27 7.05 -24.71 -12.87
C ASP A 27 5.96 -23.95 -13.63
N GLU A 28 4.70 -24.29 -13.34
CA GLU A 28 3.54 -23.64 -13.93
C GLU A 28 2.94 -22.64 -12.94
N PHE A 29 2.84 -21.36 -13.35
CA PHE A 29 2.23 -20.29 -12.56
C PHE A 29 1.05 -19.70 -13.30
N THR A 30 -0.03 -19.43 -12.57
CA THR A 30 -1.16 -18.65 -13.09
C THR A 30 -0.86 -17.16 -12.95
N LEU A 31 -1.24 -16.37 -13.97
CA LEU A 31 -1.12 -14.92 -13.90
C LEU A 31 -2.00 -14.39 -12.74
N PRO A 32 -1.42 -13.63 -11.78
CA PRO A 32 -2.22 -13.00 -10.74
C PRO A 32 -3.30 -12.08 -11.33
N PRO A 33 -4.48 -11.95 -10.71
CA PRO A 33 -5.52 -11.08 -11.19
C PRO A 33 -5.01 -9.65 -11.40
N VAL A 34 -5.24 -9.11 -12.61
CA VAL A 34 -4.93 -7.72 -12.94
C VAL A 34 -5.97 -6.83 -12.29
N VAL A 35 -5.53 -5.90 -11.45
CA VAL A 35 -6.42 -5.03 -10.67
C VAL A 35 -6.31 -3.54 -11.02
N LEU A 36 -5.19 -3.12 -11.62
CA LEU A 36 -4.98 -1.72 -12.00
C LEU A 36 -4.36 -1.62 -13.40
N ARG A 37 -4.89 -0.69 -14.19
CA ARG A 37 -4.39 -0.31 -15.53
C ARG A 37 -4.33 1.20 -15.68
N VAL A 38 -3.43 1.65 -16.55
CA VAL A 38 -3.42 3.00 -17.15
C VAL A 38 -3.54 2.78 -18.65
N ASP A 39 -4.60 3.25 -19.25
CA ASP A 39 -4.98 2.86 -20.59
C ASP A 39 -4.93 1.33 -20.76
N ASP A 40 -4.10 0.82 -21.68
CA ASP A 40 -3.93 -0.63 -21.89
C ASP A 40 -2.80 -1.24 -21.06
N ALA A 41 -1.98 -0.42 -20.39
CA ALA A 41 -0.84 -0.90 -19.61
C ALA A 41 -1.27 -1.43 -18.24
N ILE A 42 -0.82 -2.63 -17.89
CA ILE A 42 -0.98 -3.19 -16.55
C ILE A 42 0.01 -2.52 -15.61
N ILE A 43 -0.49 -1.90 -14.54
CA ILE A 43 0.32 -1.26 -13.50
C ILE A 43 0.21 -1.94 -12.13
N GLY A 44 -0.75 -2.85 -11.97
CA GLY A 44 -0.93 -3.59 -10.71
C GLY A 44 -1.63 -4.92 -10.91
N THR A 45 -1.11 -5.94 -10.24
CA THR A 45 -1.74 -7.25 -10.06
C THR A 45 -1.81 -7.58 -8.57
N LEU A 46 -2.73 -8.44 -8.15
CA LEU A 46 -2.81 -8.85 -6.74
C LEU A 46 -1.50 -9.54 -6.30
N GLY A 47 -1.04 -9.18 -5.09
CA GLY A 47 0.18 -9.74 -4.52
C GLY A 47 1.49 -9.13 -5.02
N ASN A 48 1.43 -8.11 -5.90
CA ASN A 48 2.59 -7.40 -6.41
C ASN A 48 2.60 -5.94 -5.94
N PHE A 49 3.73 -5.27 -6.15
CA PHE A 49 3.88 -3.85 -5.86
C PHE A 49 4.36 -3.08 -7.09
N SER A 50 4.06 -1.79 -7.12
CA SER A 50 4.52 -0.84 -8.12
C SER A 50 5.09 0.39 -7.45
N VAL A 51 6.05 1.03 -8.08
CA VAL A 51 6.67 2.26 -7.58
C VAL A 51 6.46 3.39 -8.58
N SER A 52 5.83 4.47 -8.12
CA SER A 52 5.70 5.70 -8.89
C SER A 52 6.82 6.67 -8.52
N THR A 53 7.70 6.97 -9.46
CA THR A 53 8.80 7.93 -9.28
C THR A 53 8.63 9.13 -10.20
N GLY A 54 9.29 10.23 -9.88
CA GLY A 54 9.28 11.42 -10.74
C GLY A 54 9.95 12.61 -10.07
N LYS A 55 10.36 13.58 -10.87
CA LYS A 55 10.92 14.84 -10.38
C LYS A 55 9.92 15.60 -9.50
N ALA A 56 10.40 16.50 -8.67
CA ALA A 56 9.53 17.43 -7.94
C ALA A 56 8.58 18.14 -8.91
N LYS A 57 7.33 18.37 -8.49
CA LYS A 57 6.26 19.01 -9.30
C LYS A 57 5.78 18.19 -10.53
N ALA A 58 6.13 16.91 -10.65
CA ALA A 58 5.66 16.02 -11.75
C ALA A 58 4.21 15.55 -11.59
N LYS A 59 3.37 16.23 -10.81
CA LYS A 59 1.96 15.89 -10.56
C LYS A 59 1.71 14.48 -10.03
N LYS A 60 2.70 13.86 -9.37
CA LYS A 60 2.59 12.50 -8.82
C LYS A 60 1.35 12.31 -7.95
N THR A 61 1.12 13.21 -7.00
CA THR A 61 -0.03 13.16 -6.11
C THR A 61 -1.36 13.19 -6.87
N PHE A 62 -1.46 13.95 -7.99
CA PHE A 62 -2.67 13.96 -8.81
C PHE A 62 -2.91 12.59 -9.47
N ASN A 63 -1.88 11.98 -10.03
CA ASN A 63 -1.97 10.67 -10.65
C ASN A 63 -2.34 9.59 -9.61
N VAL A 64 -1.76 9.65 -8.41
CA VAL A 64 -2.14 8.76 -7.30
C VAL A 64 -3.61 8.98 -6.90
N CYS A 65 -4.09 10.25 -6.83
CA CYS A 65 -5.50 10.52 -6.55
C CYS A 65 -6.43 9.89 -7.60
N ALA A 66 -6.10 10.00 -8.89
CA ALA A 66 -6.92 9.42 -9.96
C ALA A 66 -6.93 7.88 -9.90
N LEU A 67 -5.78 7.27 -9.64
CA LEU A 67 -5.64 5.82 -9.44
C LEU A 67 -6.49 5.35 -8.24
N VAL A 68 -6.37 6.03 -7.10
CA VAL A 68 -7.13 5.69 -5.89
C VAL A 68 -8.64 5.91 -6.10
N ALA A 69 -9.02 6.97 -6.81
CA ALA A 69 -10.41 7.22 -7.16
C ALA A 69 -10.98 6.09 -8.04
N ALA A 70 -10.23 5.62 -9.05
CA ALA A 70 -10.63 4.48 -9.87
C ALA A 70 -10.77 3.20 -9.02
N ALA A 71 -9.83 2.95 -8.10
CA ALA A 71 -9.89 1.82 -7.18
C ALA A 71 -11.11 1.90 -6.24
N LEU A 72 -11.42 3.09 -5.73
CA LEU A 72 -12.52 3.32 -4.80
C LEU A 72 -13.89 3.01 -5.42
N ILE A 73 -14.12 3.44 -6.67
CA ILE A 73 -15.34 3.10 -7.41
C ILE A 73 -15.28 1.74 -8.11
N ASN A 74 -14.12 1.08 -8.08
CA ASN A 74 -13.85 -0.17 -8.82
C ASN A 74 -14.20 -0.05 -10.31
N GLY A 75 -13.75 1.02 -10.93
CA GLY A 75 -14.14 1.41 -12.28
C GLY A 75 -13.08 2.25 -12.97
N GLN A 76 -13.51 3.18 -13.81
CA GLN A 76 -12.62 4.05 -14.57
C GLN A 76 -12.72 5.50 -14.11
N VAL A 77 -11.55 6.12 -13.88
CA VAL A 77 -11.38 7.56 -13.63
C VAL A 77 -10.22 8.06 -14.47
N LEU A 78 -10.50 8.99 -15.37
CA LEU A 78 -9.55 9.41 -16.39
C LEU A 78 -9.00 8.18 -17.15
N GLU A 79 -7.69 8.09 -17.34
CA GLU A 79 -6.98 6.95 -17.97
C GLU A 79 -6.77 5.74 -17.03
N TYR A 80 -7.12 5.87 -15.73
CA TYR A 80 -6.96 4.79 -14.76
C TYR A 80 -8.20 3.89 -14.71
N ARG A 81 -7.97 2.59 -14.70
CA ARG A 81 -9.03 1.58 -14.54
C ARG A 81 -8.67 0.60 -13.43
N ALA A 82 -9.63 0.35 -12.55
CA ALA A 82 -9.52 -0.62 -11.46
C ALA A 82 -10.56 -1.72 -11.58
N SER A 83 -10.16 -2.96 -11.20
CA SER A 83 -11.02 -4.13 -11.15
C SER A 83 -10.58 -5.04 -10.02
N PHE A 84 -10.98 -4.70 -8.79
CA PHE A 84 -10.69 -5.49 -7.60
C PHE A 84 -11.79 -6.51 -7.34
N PRO A 85 -11.45 -7.73 -6.87
CA PRO A 85 -12.44 -8.67 -6.33
C PRO A 85 -13.20 -8.06 -5.16
N GLU A 86 -14.45 -8.47 -4.95
CA GLU A 86 -15.29 -7.96 -3.84
C GLU A 86 -14.65 -8.21 -2.45
N THR A 87 -13.87 -9.27 -2.32
CA THR A 87 -13.09 -9.59 -1.12
C THR A 87 -11.78 -8.81 -1.00
N LYS A 88 -11.55 -7.77 -1.83
CA LYS A 88 -10.31 -6.97 -1.89
C LYS A 88 -10.61 -5.51 -2.21
N ARG A 89 -11.60 -4.93 -1.52
CA ARG A 89 -12.12 -3.59 -1.83
C ARG A 89 -11.51 -2.49 -0.96
N ASN A 90 -10.99 -2.80 0.23
CA ASN A 90 -10.47 -1.79 1.13
C ASN A 90 -9.13 -1.24 0.67
N ILE A 91 -9.01 0.07 0.70
CA ILE A 91 -7.85 0.87 0.31
C ILE A 91 -7.28 1.51 1.57
N LEU A 92 -5.99 1.27 1.84
CA LEU A 92 -5.25 1.93 2.89
C LEU A 92 -4.31 2.97 2.27
N TYR A 93 -4.47 4.23 2.63
CA TYR A 93 -3.60 5.32 2.18
C TYR A 93 -2.81 5.88 3.36
N PHE A 94 -1.50 5.85 3.28
CA PHE A 94 -0.58 6.38 4.29
C PHE A 94 0.24 7.51 3.69
N ASP A 95 0.11 8.71 4.26
CA ASP A 95 0.89 9.89 3.89
C ASP A 95 1.89 10.19 5.00
N THR A 96 3.18 10.21 4.68
CA THR A 96 4.26 10.47 5.64
C THR A 96 4.82 11.89 5.54
N GLU A 97 4.49 12.62 4.48
CA GLU A 97 5.10 13.90 4.14
C GLU A 97 4.22 15.11 4.45
N GLN A 98 2.90 14.99 4.30
CA GLN A 98 1.99 16.13 4.32
C GLN A 98 1.38 16.40 5.70
N SER A 99 0.95 17.65 5.93
CA SER A 99 0.18 18.03 7.10
C SER A 99 -1.26 17.49 7.01
N PRO A 100 -1.99 17.37 8.15
CA PRO A 100 -3.40 16.93 8.14
C PRO A 100 -4.29 17.70 7.16
N TYR A 101 -4.09 19.02 7.07
CA TYR A 101 -4.83 19.88 6.13
C TYR A 101 -4.61 19.45 4.67
N HIS A 102 -3.36 19.22 4.27
CA HIS A 102 -3.07 18.82 2.89
C HIS A 102 -3.51 17.36 2.62
N CYS A 103 -3.41 16.47 3.59
CA CYS A 103 -3.97 15.12 3.50
C CYS A 103 -5.49 15.16 3.27
N GLN A 104 -6.21 16.06 3.97
CA GLN A 104 -7.64 16.26 3.75
C GLN A 104 -7.94 16.74 2.33
N LEU A 105 -7.15 17.66 1.78
CA LEU A 105 -7.30 18.11 0.39
C LEU A 105 -7.04 16.98 -0.62
N VAL A 106 -6.08 16.09 -0.34
CA VAL A 106 -5.82 14.90 -1.17
C VAL A 106 -7.03 13.98 -1.12
N MET A 107 -7.57 13.69 0.06
CA MET A 107 -8.77 12.85 0.23
C MET A 107 -9.97 13.45 -0.50
N GLN A 108 -10.23 14.74 -0.31
CA GLN A 108 -11.33 15.44 -1.01
C GLN A 108 -11.17 15.37 -2.54
N ARG A 109 -9.94 15.49 -3.07
CA ARG A 109 -9.65 15.32 -4.49
C ARG A 109 -9.95 13.91 -4.98
N ILE A 110 -9.59 12.88 -4.21
CA ILE A 110 -9.93 11.49 -4.52
C ILE A 110 -11.44 11.32 -4.63
N LEU A 111 -12.18 11.79 -3.62
CA LEU A 111 -13.65 11.70 -3.61
C LEU A 111 -14.29 12.48 -4.77
N HIS A 112 -13.79 13.68 -5.06
CA HIS A 112 -14.28 14.49 -6.19
C HIS A 112 -14.06 13.78 -7.54
N LEU A 113 -12.86 13.22 -7.77
CA LEU A 113 -12.56 12.45 -8.98
C LEU A 113 -13.41 11.17 -9.08
N ALA A 114 -13.74 10.55 -7.96
CA ALA A 114 -14.62 9.38 -7.87
C ALA A 114 -16.11 9.72 -8.02
N GLY A 115 -16.49 11.00 -8.04
CA GLY A 115 -17.90 11.42 -8.05
C GLY A 115 -18.62 11.11 -6.74
N LEU A 116 -17.90 11.01 -5.62
CA LEU A 116 -18.43 10.69 -4.30
C LEU A 116 -18.67 11.95 -3.46
N PRO A 117 -19.63 11.93 -2.53
CA PRO A 117 -19.92 13.06 -1.66
C PRO A 117 -18.76 13.36 -0.70
N LEU A 118 -18.62 14.65 -0.35
CA LEU A 118 -17.57 15.14 0.56
C LEU A 118 -18.06 15.32 2.02
N ASP A 119 -19.32 15.03 2.29
CA ASP A 119 -20.00 15.26 3.58
C ASP A 119 -20.12 13.97 4.42
N ARG A 120 -19.55 12.89 3.95
CA ARG A 120 -19.53 11.59 4.67
C ARG A 120 -18.26 10.80 4.36
N GLU A 121 -17.88 9.93 5.29
CA GLU A 121 -16.71 9.06 5.13
C GLU A 121 -16.93 8.03 4.03
N PRO A 122 -15.93 7.81 3.16
CA PRO A 122 -15.99 6.76 2.13
C PRO A 122 -15.88 5.37 2.76
N GLN A 123 -16.70 4.45 2.31
CA GLN A 123 -16.79 3.11 2.89
C GLN A 123 -15.48 2.30 2.81
N HIS A 124 -14.71 2.47 1.73
CA HIS A 124 -13.57 1.62 1.40
C HIS A 124 -12.22 2.35 1.40
N LEU A 125 -12.15 3.61 1.84
CA LEU A 125 -10.90 4.36 1.89
C LEU A 125 -10.55 4.70 3.34
N HIS A 126 -9.43 4.18 3.82
CA HIS A 126 -8.84 4.51 5.12
C HIS A 126 -7.59 5.35 4.88
N PHE A 127 -7.67 6.63 5.21
CA PHE A 127 -6.58 7.59 5.00
C PHE A 127 -5.91 7.94 6.32
N SER A 128 -4.59 7.73 6.41
CA SER A 128 -3.80 7.99 7.61
C SER A 128 -2.66 8.95 7.30
N HIS A 129 -2.51 10.02 8.09
CA HIS A 129 -1.34 10.89 8.05
C HIS A 129 -0.34 10.46 9.13
N LEU A 130 0.91 10.22 8.75
CA LEU A 130 1.95 9.70 9.64
C LEU A 130 3.09 10.70 9.89
N ARG A 131 3.05 11.88 9.27
CA ARG A 131 4.10 12.89 9.39
C ARG A 131 4.41 13.29 10.84
N ALA A 132 3.39 13.34 11.71
CA ALA A 132 3.55 13.73 13.11
C ALA A 132 4.30 12.68 13.96
N ILE A 133 4.47 11.47 13.44
CA ILE A 133 5.17 10.37 14.11
C ILE A 133 6.63 10.45 13.66
N ALA A 134 7.56 10.72 14.59
CA ALA A 134 8.96 10.94 14.26
C ALA A 134 9.67 9.65 13.83
N GLU A 135 9.41 8.55 14.56
CA GLU A 135 10.17 7.30 14.44
C GLU A 135 9.69 6.47 13.24
N PRO A 136 10.58 6.14 12.27
CA PRO A 136 10.24 5.30 11.12
C PRO A 136 9.72 3.91 11.52
N GLU A 137 10.23 3.32 12.61
CA GLU A 137 9.77 2.04 13.14
C GLU A 137 8.30 2.08 13.54
N ILE A 138 7.88 3.14 14.22
CA ILE A 138 6.49 3.30 14.65
C ILE A 138 5.58 3.48 13.44
N ARG A 139 6.00 4.27 12.44
CA ARG A 139 5.27 4.40 11.17
C ARG A 139 5.07 3.04 10.50
N ARG A 140 6.16 2.24 10.38
CA ARG A 140 6.08 0.88 9.82
C ARG A 140 5.20 -0.06 10.65
N ALA A 141 5.25 0.05 11.98
CA ALA A 141 4.39 -0.74 12.86
C ALA A 141 2.92 -0.42 12.66
N ILE A 142 2.55 0.86 12.52
CA ILE A 142 1.18 1.30 12.24
C ILE A 142 0.70 0.79 10.89
N ILE A 143 1.52 0.90 9.85
CA ILE A 143 1.18 0.40 8.50
C ILE A 143 0.92 -1.11 8.56
N ARG A 144 1.82 -1.89 9.19
CA ARG A 144 1.63 -3.33 9.36
C ARG A 144 0.39 -3.66 10.16
N TYR A 145 0.16 -2.95 11.26
CA TYR A 145 -1.03 -3.13 12.08
C TYR A 145 -2.31 -2.91 11.26
N ALA A 146 -2.38 -1.80 10.52
CA ALA A 146 -3.55 -1.48 9.71
C ALA A 146 -3.79 -2.53 8.62
N ILE A 147 -2.74 -2.98 7.91
CA ILE A 147 -2.86 -4.04 6.89
C ILE A 147 -3.38 -5.34 7.50
N TYR A 148 -2.88 -5.70 8.70
CA TYR A 148 -3.23 -6.97 9.34
C TYR A 148 -4.66 -6.97 9.93
N HIS A 149 -5.15 -5.82 10.41
CA HIS A 149 -6.44 -5.72 11.09
C HIS A 149 -7.58 -5.19 10.21
N THR A 150 -7.28 -4.69 9.01
CA THR A 150 -8.33 -4.32 8.06
C THR A 150 -8.66 -5.54 7.18
N PRO A 151 -9.93 -6.01 7.16
CA PRO A 151 -10.31 -7.09 6.27
C PRO A 151 -10.24 -6.64 4.81
N ASP A 152 -10.16 -7.59 3.90
CA ASP A 152 -10.36 -7.38 2.45
C ASP A 152 -9.53 -6.23 1.84
N VAL A 153 -8.29 -6.03 2.34
CA VAL A 153 -7.37 -5.04 1.77
C VAL A 153 -6.97 -5.45 0.35
N GLY A 154 -7.24 -4.59 -0.62
CA GLY A 154 -6.88 -4.76 -2.02
C GLY A 154 -5.77 -3.83 -2.48
N LEU A 155 -5.68 -2.63 -1.90
CA LEU A 155 -4.70 -1.62 -2.28
C LEU A 155 -4.10 -0.94 -1.05
N VAL A 156 -2.78 -0.83 -1.05
CA VAL A 156 -2.03 -0.04 -0.06
C VAL A 156 -1.22 1.01 -0.80
N ILE A 157 -1.44 2.28 -0.45
CA ILE A 157 -0.66 3.43 -0.95
C ILE A 157 0.24 3.92 0.17
N ILE A 158 1.51 4.12 -0.13
CA ILE A 158 2.49 4.78 0.76
C ILE A 158 3.06 5.97 0.00
N ASP A 159 2.60 7.17 0.36
CA ASP A 159 3.13 8.43 -0.18
C ASP A 159 4.21 8.96 0.76
N GLY A 160 5.46 8.95 0.26
CA GLY A 160 6.65 9.28 1.06
C GLY A 160 7.39 8.06 1.64
N ILE A 161 7.58 7.00 0.85
CA ILE A 161 8.23 5.76 1.31
C ILE A 161 9.62 5.99 1.92
N ARG A 162 10.32 7.05 1.52
CA ARG A 162 11.64 7.42 2.09
C ARG A 162 11.59 7.61 3.61
N ASP A 163 10.51 8.18 4.12
CA ASP A 163 10.34 8.48 5.53
C ASP A 163 10.09 7.23 6.40
N LEU A 164 9.99 6.07 5.77
CA LEU A 164 9.93 4.77 6.43
C LEU A 164 11.29 4.09 6.55
N MET A 165 12.34 4.68 5.95
CA MET A 165 13.69 4.13 5.98
C MET A 165 14.53 4.85 7.01
N HIS A 166 15.46 4.14 7.63
CA HIS A 166 16.55 4.78 8.37
C HIS A 166 17.44 5.52 7.39
N ASP A 167 18.10 6.56 7.88
CA ASP A 167 19.06 7.33 7.08
C ASP A 167 20.12 6.37 6.53
N ILE A 168 20.10 6.16 5.22
CA ILE A 168 21.03 5.25 4.53
C ILE A 168 22.48 5.78 4.65
N ASN A 169 22.64 7.04 5.08
CA ASN A 169 23.93 7.70 5.26
C ASN A 169 24.43 7.69 6.70
N SER A 170 23.70 7.15 7.66
CA SER A 170 24.26 6.90 8.98
C SER A 170 25.19 5.69 8.87
N SER A 171 26.45 5.95 8.54
CA SER A 171 27.54 4.99 8.78
C SER A 171 27.49 4.63 10.26
N THR A 172 27.00 3.46 10.58
CA THR A 172 27.30 2.80 11.86
C THR A 172 28.79 2.55 11.87
N GLU A 173 29.54 3.42 12.57
CA GLU A 173 30.88 3.10 13.08
C GLU A 173 30.78 1.97 14.10
#